data_b77d319c1e7ba32e416fffe03db911c9
#
_entry.id   b77d319c1e7ba32e416fffe03db911c9
#
_cell.length_a   1.000
_cell.length_b   1.000
_cell.length_c   1.000
_cell.angle_alpha   90.00
_cell.angle_beta   90.00
_cell.angle_gamma   90.00
#
_symmetry.space_group_name_H-M   'P 1'
#
loop_
_entity.id
_entity.type
_entity.pdbx_description
1 polymer ?
#
loop_
_entity_poly.entity_id
_entity_poly.type
_entity_poly.pdbx_seq_one_letter_code
_entity_poly.pdbx_strand_id
1 'polypeptide(L)'
;MNEFDEVSYSVGIALKQLRKNAGYKSYEQFAFENKMSRIQYWKMENGNNFTLKSLLTILDIHQVEVTSFFVSLKKFSSITTDDSIRLNQIMDYVQLDKKAFGEKLGYKNSNILNHVLLGGKKISLPLARKIKKTFPTINLSWILKGEGSFLQSSNQGV
;
A
#
# COMPACT_ATOMS: atom_id res chain seq x y z
N MET A 1 -12.59 5.61 -0.36
CA MET A 1 -12.47 4.20 -0.77
C MET A 1 -13.63 3.53 -0.10
N ASN A 2 -14.35 2.66 -0.79
CA ASN A 2 -15.37 1.88 -0.12
C ASN A 2 -14.70 0.70 0.61
N GLU A 3 -15.40 0.09 1.54
CA GLU A 3 -14.93 -1.04 2.35
C GLU A 3 -14.44 -2.22 1.47
N PHE A 4 -15.05 -2.41 0.32
CA PHE A 4 -14.67 -3.44 -0.64
C PHE A 4 -13.24 -3.25 -1.16
N ASP A 5 -12.85 -2.01 -1.52
CA ASP A 5 -11.51 -1.73 -2.01
C ASP A 5 -10.44 -1.97 -0.94
N GLU A 6 -10.75 -1.69 0.33
CA GLU A 6 -9.85 -1.93 1.46
C GLU A 6 -9.63 -3.42 1.70
N VAL A 7 -10.72 -4.19 1.70
CA VAL A 7 -10.64 -5.65 1.85
C VAL A 7 -9.90 -6.27 0.68
N SER A 8 -10.23 -5.90 -0.56
CA SER A 8 -9.57 -6.42 -1.77
C SER A 8 -8.07 -6.15 -1.76
N TYR A 9 -7.67 -4.96 -1.31
CA TYR A 9 -6.27 -4.59 -1.18
C TYR A 9 -5.57 -5.41 -0.09
N SER A 10 -6.19 -5.60 1.07
CA SER A 10 -5.66 -6.42 2.17
C SER A 10 -5.48 -7.87 1.74
N VAL A 11 -6.43 -8.41 0.97
CA VAL A 11 -6.31 -9.73 0.33
C VAL A 11 -5.08 -9.76 -0.59
N GLY A 12 -4.89 -8.77 -1.43
CA GLY A 12 -3.73 -8.71 -2.33
C GLY A 12 -2.38 -8.72 -1.60
N ILE A 13 -2.26 -7.97 -0.50
CA ILE A 13 -1.06 -7.98 0.35
C ILE A 13 -0.84 -9.38 0.94
N ALA A 14 -1.89 -10.01 1.47
CA ALA A 14 -1.80 -11.33 2.08
C ALA A 14 -1.37 -12.40 1.05
N LEU A 15 -1.94 -12.40 -0.14
CA LEU A 15 -1.55 -13.31 -1.24
C LEU A 15 -0.08 -13.12 -1.62
N LYS A 16 0.38 -11.89 -1.74
CA LYS A 16 1.79 -11.58 -2.00
C LYS A 16 2.71 -12.09 -0.89
N GLN A 17 2.26 -12.03 0.35
CA GLN A 17 3.02 -12.56 1.48
C GLN A 17 3.08 -14.09 1.45
N LEU A 18 1.95 -14.76 1.15
CA LEU A 18 1.92 -16.23 0.98
C LEU A 18 2.90 -16.67 -0.10
N ARG A 19 2.88 -16.02 -1.28
CA ARG A 19 3.83 -16.30 -2.34
C ARG A 19 5.28 -16.17 -1.89
N LYS A 20 5.63 -15.09 -1.21
CA LYS A 20 6.99 -14.85 -0.71
C LYS A 20 7.43 -15.89 0.32
N ASN A 21 6.52 -16.25 1.24
CA ASN A 21 6.79 -17.27 2.26
C ASN A 21 7.00 -18.65 1.63
N ALA A 22 6.35 -18.94 0.51
CA ALA A 22 6.56 -20.14 -0.29
C ALA A 22 7.83 -20.10 -1.16
N GLY A 23 8.66 -19.04 -1.06
CA GLY A 23 9.94 -18.93 -1.74
C GLY A 23 9.89 -18.36 -3.17
N TYR A 24 8.72 -18.03 -3.69
CA TYR A 24 8.61 -17.47 -5.04
C TYR A 24 9.08 -16.01 -5.09
N LYS A 25 10.10 -15.75 -5.90
CA LYS A 25 10.70 -14.40 -6.03
C LYS A 25 9.80 -13.41 -6.77
N SER A 26 9.03 -13.89 -7.77
CA SER A 26 8.15 -13.05 -8.57
C SER A 26 6.74 -13.63 -8.71
N TYR A 27 5.78 -12.79 -9.07
CA TYR A 27 4.42 -13.23 -9.36
C TYR A 27 4.34 -14.02 -10.67
N GLU A 28 5.22 -13.74 -11.62
CA GLU A 28 5.34 -14.46 -12.88
C GLU A 28 5.75 -15.91 -12.64
N GLN A 29 6.78 -16.11 -11.80
CA GLN A 29 7.25 -17.46 -11.45
C GLN A 29 6.11 -18.26 -10.80
N PHE A 30 5.46 -17.70 -9.79
CA PHE A 30 4.33 -18.35 -9.13
C PHE A 30 3.22 -18.74 -10.11
N ALA A 31 2.80 -17.78 -10.95
CA ALA A 31 1.73 -18.00 -11.91
C ALA A 31 2.10 -19.07 -12.95
N PHE A 32 3.33 -19.07 -13.44
CA PHE A 32 3.82 -20.05 -14.39
C PHE A 32 3.81 -21.48 -13.81
N GLU A 33 4.41 -21.67 -12.63
CA GLU A 33 4.52 -22.98 -12.00
C GLU A 33 3.15 -23.55 -11.59
N ASN A 34 2.19 -22.68 -11.25
CA ASN A 34 0.84 -23.08 -10.87
C ASN A 34 -0.18 -23.00 -12.02
N LYS A 35 0.27 -22.87 -13.29
CA LYS A 35 -0.57 -22.85 -14.50
C LYS A 35 -1.67 -21.80 -14.44
N MET A 36 -1.37 -20.63 -13.88
CA MET A 36 -2.27 -19.49 -13.75
C MET A 36 -1.94 -18.38 -14.75
N SER A 37 -2.92 -17.56 -15.07
CA SER A 37 -2.67 -16.32 -15.82
C SER A 37 -1.84 -15.35 -14.98
N ARG A 38 -0.63 -14.99 -15.44
CA ARG A 38 0.23 -14.02 -14.78
C ARG A 38 -0.44 -12.65 -14.57
N ILE A 39 -1.24 -12.21 -15.57
CA ILE A 39 -1.96 -10.93 -15.50
C ILE A 39 -3.04 -10.98 -14.43
N GLN A 40 -3.79 -12.09 -14.35
CA GLN A 40 -4.82 -12.26 -13.35
C GLN A 40 -4.22 -12.33 -11.94
N TYR A 41 -3.16 -13.10 -11.75
CA TYR A 41 -2.49 -13.21 -10.46
C TYR A 41 -1.88 -11.87 -10.01
N TRP A 42 -1.23 -11.14 -10.93
CA TRP A 42 -0.74 -9.79 -10.67
C TRP A 42 -1.86 -8.84 -10.22
N LYS A 43 -3.02 -8.87 -10.91
CA LYS A 43 -4.19 -8.09 -10.51
C LYS A 43 -4.63 -8.41 -9.08
N MET A 44 -4.63 -9.68 -8.70
CA MET A 44 -5.01 -10.12 -7.36
C MET A 44 -4.03 -9.60 -6.29
N GLU A 45 -2.72 -9.73 -6.50
CA GLU A 45 -1.73 -9.17 -5.57
C GLU A 45 -1.79 -7.65 -5.42
N ASN A 46 -2.36 -6.95 -6.38
CA ASN A 46 -2.53 -5.49 -6.34
C ASN A 46 -3.94 -5.05 -5.89
N GLY A 47 -4.74 -5.95 -5.35
CA GLY A 47 -6.06 -5.65 -4.81
C GLY A 47 -7.10 -5.25 -5.87
N ASN A 48 -6.86 -5.61 -7.13
CA ASN A 48 -7.88 -5.43 -8.18
C ASN A 48 -8.92 -6.53 -8.09
N ASN A 49 -10.08 -6.28 -8.72
CA ASN A 49 -11.19 -7.22 -8.69
C ASN A 49 -10.79 -8.63 -9.15
N PHE A 50 -11.21 -9.63 -8.40
CA PHE A 50 -10.98 -11.06 -8.63
C PHE A 50 -12.21 -11.87 -8.22
N THR A 51 -12.30 -13.09 -8.73
CA THR A 51 -13.39 -14.00 -8.36
C THR A 51 -13.04 -14.76 -7.09
N LEU A 52 -14.07 -15.12 -6.31
CA LEU A 52 -13.89 -15.99 -5.14
C LEU A 52 -13.23 -17.32 -5.54
N LYS A 53 -13.58 -17.88 -6.71
CA LYS A 53 -12.95 -19.10 -7.24
C LYS A 53 -11.44 -18.94 -7.37
N SER A 54 -10.97 -17.81 -7.92
CA SER A 54 -9.53 -17.54 -8.07
C SER A 54 -8.83 -17.44 -6.71
N LEU A 55 -9.46 -16.81 -5.73
CA LEU A 55 -8.92 -16.72 -4.37
C LEU A 55 -8.80 -18.11 -3.75
N LEU A 56 -9.88 -18.91 -3.77
CA LEU A 56 -9.88 -20.26 -3.22
C LEU A 56 -8.82 -21.15 -3.86
N THR A 57 -8.64 -21.06 -5.18
CA THR A 57 -7.59 -21.80 -5.89
C THR A 57 -6.19 -21.46 -5.36
N ILE A 58 -5.92 -20.18 -5.08
CA ILE A 58 -4.61 -19.78 -4.55
C ILE A 58 -4.42 -20.22 -3.10
N LEU A 59 -5.47 -20.13 -2.28
CA LEU A 59 -5.42 -20.58 -0.89
C LEU A 59 -5.18 -22.11 -0.83
N ASP A 60 -5.79 -22.87 -1.73
CA ASP A 60 -5.58 -24.32 -1.85
C ASP A 60 -4.12 -24.64 -2.22
N ILE A 61 -3.55 -23.96 -3.20
CA ILE A 61 -2.11 -24.09 -3.57
C ILE A 61 -1.20 -23.86 -2.36
N HIS A 62 -1.53 -22.90 -1.52
CA HIS A 62 -0.76 -22.57 -0.31
C HIS A 62 -1.17 -23.39 0.92
N GLN A 63 -2.15 -24.30 0.80
CA GLN A 63 -2.72 -25.09 1.90
C GLN A 63 -3.18 -24.21 3.08
N VAL A 64 -3.81 -23.07 2.77
CA VAL A 64 -4.32 -22.12 3.73
C VAL A 64 -5.83 -22.24 3.83
N GLU A 65 -6.31 -22.49 5.03
CA GLU A 65 -7.74 -22.58 5.32
C GLU A 65 -8.39 -21.18 5.21
N VAL A 66 -9.59 -21.12 4.60
CA VAL A 66 -10.27 -19.86 4.22
C VAL A 66 -10.57 -18.96 5.41
N THR A 67 -11.10 -19.52 6.49
CA THR A 67 -11.42 -18.75 7.71
C THR A 67 -10.15 -18.21 8.36
N SER A 68 -9.10 -19.02 8.44
CA SER A 68 -7.79 -18.60 8.95
C SER A 68 -7.20 -17.47 8.10
N PHE A 69 -7.34 -17.53 6.78
CA PHE A 69 -6.92 -16.46 5.89
C PHE A 69 -7.63 -15.14 6.19
N PHE A 70 -8.96 -15.14 6.26
CA PHE A 70 -9.72 -13.92 6.54
C PHE A 70 -9.52 -13.39 7.96
N VAL A 71 -9.31 -14.24 8.96
CA VAL A 71 -8.90 -13.81 10.31
C VAL A 71 -7.54 -13.14 10.27
N SER A 72 -6.59 -13.64 9.46
CA SER A 72 -5.27 -13.03 9.32
C SER A 72 -5.32 -11.63 8.68
N LEU A 73 -6.31 -11.36 7.81
CA LEU A 73 -6.46 -10.03 7.17
C LEU A 73 -6.67 -8.91 8.21
N LYS A 74 -7.33 -9.18 9.33
CA LYS A 74 -7.48 -8.21 10.42
C LYS A 74 -6.14 -7.75 10.99
N LYS A 75 -5.12 -8.60 11.00
CA LYS A 75 -3.76 -8.22 11.39
C LYS A 75 -3.10 -7.30 10.37
N PHE A 76 -3.38 -7.47 9.08
CA PHE A 76 -2.83 -6.60 8.02
C PHE A 76 -3.50 -5.23 8.02
N SER A 77 -4.78 -5.14 8.32
CA SER A 77 -5.48 -3.84 8.49
C SER A 77 -4.99 -3.03 9.68
N SER A 78 -4.35 -3.67 10.66
CA SER A 78 -3.80 -3.02 11.86
C SER A 78 -2.28 -2.77 11.80
N ILE A 79 -1.61 -3.12 10.69
CA ILE A 79 -0.18 -2.81 10.53
C ILE A 79 -0.05 -1.35 10.10
N THR A 80 -0.15 -0.46 11.07
CA THR A 80 0.33 0.91 10.90
C THR A 80 1.85 0.87 10.89
N THR A 81 2.45 1.10 9.73
CA THR A 81 3.90 1.32 9.62
C THR A 81 4.21 2.77 9.92
N ASP A 82 5.46 3.08 10.31
CA ASP A 82 5.90 4.48 10.47
C ASP A 82 5.60 5.34 9.24
N ASP A 83 5.70 4.75 8.04
CA ASP A 83 5.36 5.42 6.79
C ASP A 83 3.86 5.71 6.66
N SER A 84 2.99 4.81 7.09
CA SER A 84 1.53 5.01 7.07
C SER A 84 1.10 6.08 8.07
N ILE A 85 1.70 6.08 9.26
CA ILE A 85 1.47 7.10 10.30
C ILE A 85 1.89 8.47 9.77
N ARG A 86 3.10 8.58 9.20
CA ARG A 86 3.59 9.85 8.61
C ARG A 86 2.71 10.35 7.48
N LEU A 87 2.27 9.47 6.60
CA LEU A 87 1.39 9.88 5.49
C LEU A 87 0.03 10.37 5.99
N ASN A 88 -0.55 9.70 7.00
CA ASN A 88 -1.78 10.18 7.66
C ASN A 88 -1.56 11.55 8.31
N GLN A 89 -0.48 11.73 9.08
CA GLN A 89 -0.15 13.01 9.70
C GLN A 89 -0.02 14.15 8.67
N ILE A 90 0.54 13.87 7.49
CA ILE A 90 0.61 14.85 6.41
C ILE A 90 -0.79 15.20 5.91
N MET A 91 -1.63 14.20 5.63
CA MET A 91 -3.00 14.43 5.13
C MET A 91 -3.83 15.19 6.15
N ASP A 92 -3.73 14.86 7.44
CA ASP A 92 -4.40 15.55 8.54
C ASP A 92 -3.94 17.00 8.65
N TYR A 93 -2.63 17.25 8.56
CA TYR A 93 -2.07 18.60 8.60
C TYR A 93 -2.56 19.48 7.48
N VAL A 94 -2.65 18.94 6.25
CA VAL A 94 -3.15 19.69 5.09
C VAL A 94 -4.67 19.65 4.94
N GLN A 95 -5.37 18.98 5.87
CA GLN A 95 -6.84 18.88 5.91
C GLN A 95 -7.44 18.31 4.62
N LEU A 96 -6.78 17.29 4.04
CA LEU A 96 -7.22 16.64 2.81
C LEU A 96 -7.47 15.16 3.05
N ASP A 97 -8.58 14.65 2.54
CA ASP A 97 -8.80 13.22 2.45
C ASP A 97 -7.85 12.59 1.42
N LYS A 98 -7.77 11.27 1.42
CA LYS A 98 -6.88 10.51 0.54
C LYS A 98 -7.10 10.81 -0.95
N LYS A 99 -8.35 11.01 -1.37
CA LYS A 99 -8.71 11.28 -2.75
C LYS A 99 -8.23 12.67 -3.16
N ALA A 100 -8.62 13.69 -2.41
CA ALA A 100 -8.23 15.08 -2.64
C ALA A 100 -6.70 15.25 -2.54
N PHE A 101 -6.05 14.56 -1.59
CA PHE A 101 -4.59 14.56 -1.47
C PHE A 101 -3.92 13.95 -2.71
N GLY A 102 -4.41 12.82 -3.20
CA GLY A 102 -3.91 12.18 -4.41
C GLY A 102 -4.06 13.07 -5.66
N GLU A 103 -5.22 13.68 -5.84
CA GLU A 103 -5.50 14.62 -6.93
C GLU A 103 -4.56 15.83 -6.86
N LYS A 104 -4.35 16.40 -5.67
CA LYS A 104 -3.42 17.52 -5.45
C LYS A 104 -1.97 17.17 -5.77
N LEU A 105 -1.57 15.92 -5.57
CA LEU A 105 -0.26 15.40 -5.98
C LEU A 105 -0.18 15.05 -7.48
N GLY A 106 -1.27 15.21 -8.23
CA GLY A 106 -1.34 14.90 -9.67
C GLY A 106 -1.46 13.41 -9.99
N TYR A 107 -2.05 12.63 -9.09
CA TYR A 107 -2.37 11.23 -9.35
C TYR A 107 -3.79 11.08 -9.88
N LYS A 108 -3.96 10.32 -10.96
CA LYS A 108 -5.29 9.95 -11.51
C LYS A 108 -6.03 8.96 -10.60
N ASN A 109 -5.31 8.20 -9.79
CA ASN A 109 -5.85 7.29 -8.79
C ASN A 109 -4.95 7.29 -7.55
N SER A 110 -5.52 6.91 -6.41
CA SER A 110 -4.82 6.91 -5.12
C SER A 110 -4.14 5.59 -4.77
N ASN A 111 -3.95 4.69 -5.73
CA ASN A 111 -3.38 3.36 -5.47
C ASN A 111 -2.02 3.41 -4.77
N ILE A 112 -1.15 4.34 -5.17
CA ILE A 112 0.17 4.48 -4.53
C ILE A 112 0.06 4.90 -3.07
N LEU A 113 -0.91 5.77 -2.74
CA LEU A 113 -1.17 6.20 -1.35
C LEU A 113 -1.76 5.03 -0.55
N ASN A 114 -2.68 4.26 -1.12
CA ASN A 114 -3.22 3.06 -0.49
C ASN A 114 -2.12 2.07 -0.11
N HIS A 115 -1.16 1.84 -1.01
CA HIS A 115 -0.03 0.95 -0.74
C HIS A 115 0.81 1.39 0.46
N VAL A 116 0.96 2.68 0.70
CA VAL A 116 1.67 3.21 1.86
C VAL A 116 0.79 3.16 3.10
N LEU A 117 -0.45 3.65 3.02
CA LEU A 117 -1.38 3.73 4.15
C LEU A 117 -1.68 2.37 4.78
N LEU A 118 -1.73 1.32 3.96
CA LEU A 118 -1.95 -0.06 4.42
C LEU A 118 -0.65 -0.81 4.71
N GLY A 119 0.49 -0.12 4.80
CA GLY A 119 1.77 -0.69 5.19
C GLY A 119 2.43 -1.59 4.13
N GLY A 120 1.85 -1.70 2.94
CA GLY A 120 2.35 -2.55 1.86
C GLY A 120 3.59 -1.99 1.14
N LYS A 121 3.84 -0.70 1.26
CA LYS A 121 5.03 -0.01 0.70
C LYS A 121 5.50 1.11 1.61
N LYS A 122 6.78 1.43 1.50
CA LYS A 122 7.35 2.63 2.11
C LYS A 122 7.06 3.88 1.27
N ILE A 123 7.15 5.06 1.88
CA ILE A 123 7.14 6.32 1.16
C ILE A 123 8.40 6.37 0.28
N SER A 124 8.20 6.27 -1.03
CA SER A 124 9.31 6.32 -2.00
C SER A 124 9.81 7.75 -2.17
N LEU A 125 11.07 7.91 -2.59
CA LEU A 125 11.64 9.23 -2.88
C LEU A 125 10.84 10.04 -3.92
N PRO A 126 10.32 9.44 -5.01
CA PRO A 126 9.44 10.16 -5.93
C PRO A 126 8.14 10.67 -5.28
N LEU A 127 7.50 9.87 -4.42
CA LEU A 127 6.31 10.29 -3.68
C LEU A 127 6.66 11.43 -2.71
N ALA A 128 7.72 11.29 -1.93
CA ALA A 128 8.17 12.31 -0.99
C ALA A 128 8.50 13.64 -1.67
N ARG A 129 9.16 13.60 -2.84
CA ARG A 129 9.43 14.81 -3.64
C ARG A 129 8.17 15.47 -4.16
N LYS A 130 7.16 14.70 -4.58
CA LYS A 130 5.86 15.24 -4.97
C LYS A 130 5.16 15.92 -3.79
N ILE A 131 5.15 15.27 -2.62
CA ILE A 131 4.59 15.85 -1.40
C ILE A 131 5.31 17.17 -1.09
N LYS A 132 6.65 17.16 -1.07
CA LYS A 132 7.46 18.35 -0.81
C LYS A 132 7.21 19.49 -1.81
N LYS A 133 7.08 19.16 -3.09
CA LYS A 133 6.77 20.15 -4.14
C LYS A 133 5.39 20.78 -3.95
N THR A 134 4.41 19.98 -3.55
CA THR A 134 3.01 20.43 -3.38
C THR A 134 2.81 21.16 -2.04
N PHE A 135 3.54 20.72 -1.00
CA PHE A 135 3.48 21.27 0.36
C PHE A 135 4.88 21.66 0.84
N PRO A 136 5.40 22.81 0.41
CA PRO A 136 6.80 23.21 0.64
C PRO A 136 7.20 23.38 2.11
N THR A 137 6.24 23.59 3.00
CA THR A 137 6.47 23.74 4.44
C THR A 137 6.89 22.45 5.12
N ILE A 138 6.56 21.26 4.56
CA ILE A 138 6.86 19.98 5.17
C ILE A 138 8.30 19.56 4.85
N ASN A 139 9.01 19.06 5.86
CA ASN A 139 10.40 18.66 5.74
C ASN A 139 10.57 17.34 4.97
N LEU A 140 11.42 17.32 3.94
CA LEU A 140 11.63 16.13 3.12
C LEU A 140 12.26 14.95 3.90
N SER A 141 13.21 15.21 4.79
CA SER A 141 13.82 14.17 5.64
C SER A 141 12.79 13.55 6.56
N TRP A 142 11.90 14.37 7.12
CA TRP A 142 10.81 13.89 7.94
C TRP A 142 9.82 13.04 7.12
N ILE A 143 9.43 13.45 5.91
CA ILE A 143 8.57 12.65 5.03
C ILE A 143 9.18 11.26 4.78
N LEU A 144 10.48 11.19 4.46
CA LEU A 144 11.15 9.95 4.07
C LEU A 144 11.47 9.04 5.23
N LYS A 145 11.96 9.61 6.36
CA LYS A 145 12.57 8.84 7.44
C LYS A 145 11.95 9.09 8.82
N GLY A 146 11.14 10.13 8.96
CA GLY A 146 10.67 10.61 10.26
C GLY A 146 11.75 11.37 11.05
N GLU A 147 12.84 11.75 10.42
CA GLU A 147 13.95 12.44 11.04
C GLU A 147 13.80 13.97 10.96
N GLY A 148 14.14 14.66 12.05
CA GLY A 148 14.03 16.12 12.14
C GLY A 148 12.62 16.64 12.42
N SER A 149 12.43 17.95 12.29
CA SER A 149 11.13 18.58 12.52
C SER A 149 10.17 18.32 11.35
N PHE A 150 8.90 18.15 11.64
CA PHE A 150 7.83 17.97 10.64
C PHE A 150 7.78 19.14 9.63
N LEU A 151 7.83 20.37 10.15
CA LEU A 151 7.91 21.56 9.33
C LEU A 151 9.36 22.01 9.14
N GLN A 152 9.66 22.57 7.98
CA GLN A 152 10.93 23.27 7.79
C GLN A 152 10.93 24.54 8.67
N SER A 153 12.01 24.74 9.41
CA SER A 153 12.27 26.03 10.03
C SER A 153 12.29 27.08 8.92
N SER A 154 11.45 28.09 9.02
CA SER A 154 11.56 29.27 8.18
C SER A 154 12.94 29.87 8.46
N ASN A 155 13.89 29.72 7.55
CA ASN A 155 15.05 30.61 7.54
C ASN A 155 14.50 32.01 7.27
N GLN A 156 14.25 32.74 8.34
CA GLN A 156 14.20 34.21 8.23
C GLN A 156 15.63 34.60 7.87
N GLY A 157 15.85 34.77 6.56
CA GLY A 157 17.03 35.45 6.06
C GLY A 157 17.00 36.90 6.60
N VAL A 158 18.04 37.18 7.36
CA VAL A 158 18.43 38.55 7.68
C VAL A 158 18.97 39.20 6.42
#